data_640a65da25e20bbeb8eca90b9fb19388
#
_entry.id   640a65da25e20bbeb8eca90b9fb19388
#
_cell.length_a   1.000
_cell.length_b   1.000
_cell.length_c   1.000
_cell.angle_alpha   90.00
_cell.angle_beta   90.00
_cell.angle_gamma   90.00
#
_symmetry.space_group_name_H-M   'P 1'
#
loop_
_entity.id
_entity.type
_entity.pdbx_description
1 polymer ?
#
loop_
_entity_poly.entity_id
_entity_poly.type
_entity_poly.pdbx_seq_one_letter_code
_entity_poly.pdbx_strand_id
1 'polypeptide(L)'
;SDASEFLNRVYTNAWSKLGVGKCRYGLMLNEDGMVYDDGVTTRLNENHYIMTTTTGGAANVMGKLEDYLQTEWPELNVYLTSVTDHYATASVCGPNSKKILNKLIPELDLSDNNFPHMSFKEAQIGKIKCRVMRISFTGEQSYEINVQANYGKSLWEQCMEAGKEFNITPYGTETMHLLRAEKGFIIVGQDTDGTMTPIDLQMDWIVSKKKYDFIGKRSLHRSDTMREDRKQLVGLITDNPKEVLEEGAPIISELNQKPIQMLGHVTSSYFSPNLKKSIALAVVRGGKIMMGKKLFIPMEGR
;
A
#
# COMPACT_ATOMS: atom_id res chain seq x y z
N SER A 1 -19.41 17.50 -11.23
CA SER A 1 -18.53 17.22 -10.09
C SER A 1 -17.09 17.14 -10.55
N ASP A 2 -16.19 17.75 -9.78
CA ASP A 2 -14.78 17.91 -10.13
C ASP A 2 -13.89 16.90 -9.36
N ALA A 3 -14.50 15.82 -8.85
CA ALA A 3 -13.80 14.82 -8.03
C ALA A 3 -12.59 14.21 -8.76
N SER A 4 -12.72 13.93 -10.07
CA SER A 4 -11.61 13.41 -10.88
C SER A 4 -10.45 14.41 -10.98
N GLU A 5 -10.77 15.69 -11.16
CA GLU A 5 -9.76 16.76 -11.21
C GLU A 5 -9.09 16.96 -9.86
N PHE A 6 -9.87 16.99 -8.78
CA PHE A 6 -9.35 17.08 -7.42
C PHE A 6 -8.37 15.95 -7.10
N LEU A 7 -8.78 14.70 -7.32
CA LEU A 7 -7.90 13.54 -7.13
C LEU A 7 -6.65 13.62 -8.03
N ASN A 8 -6.81 14.18 -9.21
CA ASN A 8 -5.69 14.37 -10.14
C ASN A 8 -4.71 15.43 -9.65
N ARG A 9 -5.13 16.44 -8.89
CA ARG A 9 -4.23 17.42 -8.25
C ARG A 9 -3.52 16.86 -7.01
N VAL A 10 -4.20 15.99 -6.26
CA VAL A 10 -3.69 15.42 -5.00
C VAL A 10 -2.66 14.32 -5.23
N TYR A 11 -2.96 13.36 -6.10
CA TYR A 11 -2.11 12.18 -6.29
C TYR A 11 -1.01 12.36 -7.33
N THR A 12 0.05 11.59 -7.23
CA THR A 12 1.16 11.58 -8.21
C THR A 12 0.74 11.02 -9.57
N ASN A 13 -0.18 10.06 -9.60
CA ASN A 13 -0.65 9.40 -10.81
C ASN A 13 -1.96 10.00 -11.35
N ALA A 14 -2.35 9.64 -12.60
CA ALA A 14 -3.48 10.25 -13.28
C ALA A 14 -4.81 9.57 -12.93
N TRP A 15 -5.79 10.35 -12.47
CA TRP A 15 -7.13 9.88 -12.12
C TRP A 15 -8.16 10.15 -13.20
N SER A 16 -7.96 11.18 -14.03
CA SER A 16 -8.86 11.52 -15.13
C SER A 16 -9.11 10.38 -16.13
N LYS A 17 -8.16 9.42 -16.20
CA LYS A 17 -8.25 8.23 -17.06
C LYS A 17 -8.69 6.96 -16.34
N LEU A 18 -9.04 7.03 -15.06
CA LEU A 18 -9.55 5.87 -14.34
C LEU A 18 -10.98 5.60 -14.79
N GLY A 19 -11.21 4.43 -15.38
CA GLY A 19 -12.56 4.01 -15.81
C GLY A 19 -13.48 3.70 -14.63
N VAL A 20 -14.78 3.83 -14.82
CA VAL A 20 -15.79 3.37 -13.86
C VAL A 20 -15.62 1.86 -13.63
N GLY A 21 -15.75 1.41 -12.38
CA GLY A 21 -15.53 0.01 -12.01
C GLY A 21 -14.05 -0.39 -11.85
N LYS A 22 -13.12 0.56 -11.96
CA LYS A 22 -11.68 0.32 -11.80
C LYS A 22 -11.14 0.89 -10.51
N CYS A 23 -10.11 0.22 -10.00
CA CYS A 23 -9.33 0.63 -8.84
C CYS A 23 -7.95 1.12 -9.30
N ARG A 24 -7.34 1.98 -8.52
CA ARG A 24 -5.95 2.42 -8.74
C ARG A 24 -5.26 2.67 -7.41
N TYR A 25 -4.11 2.05 -7.22
CA TYR A 25 -3.21 2.41 -6.14
C TYR A 25 -2.64 3.80 -6.41
N GLY A 26 -2.68 4.67 -5.43
CA GLY A 26 -2.26 6.05 -5.51
C GLY A 26 -1.30 6.41 -4.39
N LEU A 27 -0.41 7.36 -4.68
CA LEU A 27 0.56 7.90 -3.75
C LEU A 27 0.34 9.40 -3.61
N MET A 28 0.16 9.87 -2.39
CA MET A 28 0.08 11.28 -2.04
C MET A 28 1.43 11.78 -1.53
N LEU A 29 1.77 13.00 -1.91
CA LEU A 29 2.94 13.70 -1.41
C LEU A 29 2.51 14.92 -0.58
N ASN A 30 3.41 15.38 0.27
CA ASN A 30 3.36 16.73 0.76
C ASN A 30 3.99 17.71 -0.26
N GLU A 31 3.96 18.98 0.05
CA GLU A 31 4.46 20.05 -0.82
C GLU A 31 5.99 19.95 -1.06
N ASP A 32 6.70 19.31 -0.14
CA ASP A 32 8.15 19.07 -0.24
C ASP A 32 8.51 17.85 -1.11
N GLY A 33 7.51 17.14 -1.64
CA GLY A 33 7.70 15.97 -2.49
C GLY A 33 7.94 14.67 -1.72
N MET A 34 7.81 14.70 -0.40
CA MET A 34 7.93 13.50 0.43
C MET A 34 6.60 12.75 0.47
N VAL A 35 6.67 11.43 0.56
CA VAL A 35 5.49 10.57 0.66
C VAL A 35 4.71 10.90 1.93
N TYR A 36 3.44 11.22 1.74
CA TYR A 36 2.51 11.58 2.80
C TYR A 36 1.61 10.40 3.20
N ASP A 37 0.95 9.80 2.22
CA ASP A 37 0.09 8.62 2.42
C ASP A 37 -0.11 7.86 1.10
N ASP A 38 -0.63 6.66 1.17
CA ASP A 38 -0.97 5.83 0.02
C ASP A 38 -2.31 5.13 0.20
N GLY A 39 -2.79 4.50 -0.84
CA GLY A 39 -4.01 3.71 -0.77
C GLY A 39 -4.61 3.41 -2.13
N VAL A 40 -5.76 2.74 -2.11
CA VAL A 40 -6.47 2.38 -3.33
C VAL A 40 -7.71 3.26 -3.48
N THR A 41 -7.82 3.93 -4.61
CA THR A 41 -9.03 4.66 -5.00
C THR A 41 -9.79 3.86 -6.04
N THR A 42 -11.09 3.69 -5.82
CA THR A 42 -12.02 3.01 -6.71
C THR A 42 -13.01 4.02 -7.28
N ARG A 43 -13.17 4.03 -8.61
CA ARG A 43 -14.22 4.84 -9.27
C ARG A 43 -15.52 4.04 -9.32
N LEU A 44 -16.47 4.37 -8.44
CA LEU A 44 -17.76 3.68 -8.34
C LEU A 44 -18.70 4.04 -9.49
N ASN A 45 -18.75 5.32 -9.86
CA ASN A 45 -19.42 5.83 -11.05
C ASN A 45 -18.74 7.11 -11.55
N GLU A 46 -19.32 7.82 -12.52
CA GLU A 46 -18.65 8.97 -13.16
C GLU A 46 -18.07 10.00 -12.19
N ASN A 47 -18.82 10.32 -11.13
CA ASN A 47 -18.47 11.38 -10.18
C ASN A 47 -18.35 10.88 -8.74
N HIS A 48 -18.30 9.57 -8.53
CA HIS A 48 -18.27 8.98 -7.21
C HIS A 48 -17.07 8.05 -7.06
N TYR A 49 -16.23 8.35 -6.07
CA TYR A 49 -15.02 7.60 -5.73
C TYR A 49 -15.08 7.17 -4.28
N ILE A 50 -14.48 6.02 -3.99
CA ILE A 50 -14.13 5.62 -2.63
C ILE A 50 -12.61 5.46 -2.58
N MET A 51 -11.99 6.03 -1.56
CA MET A 51 -10.55 5.94 -1.36
C MET A 51 -10.26 5.28 -0.02
N THR A 52 -9.21 4.49 0.02
CA THR A 52 -8.59 4.00 1.25
C THR A 52 -7.28 4.74 1.48
N THR A 53 -6.84 4.80 2.70
CA THR A 53 -5.57 5.37 3.16
C THR A 53 -4.92 4.41 4.15
N THR A 54 -3.75 4.72 4.66
CA THR A 54 -3.27 4.02 5.85
C THR A 54 -4.26 4.22 7.00
N THR A 55 -4.46 3.20 7.82
CA THR A 55 -5.45 3.26 8.92
C THR A 55 -5.16 4.41 9.88
N GLY A 56 -3.91 4.56 10.30
CA GLY A 56 -3.50 5.65 11.20
C GLY A 56 -3.49 7.03 10.55
N GLY A 57 -3.41 7.10 9.21
CA GLY A 57 -3.37 8.34 8.43
C GLY A 57 -4.75 8.91 8.07
N ALA A 58 -5.83 8.13 8.18
CA ALA A 58 -7.14 8.46 7.60
C ALA A 58 -7.67 9.85 8.01
N ALA A 59 -7.59 10.19 9.29
CA ALA A 59 -8.05 11.49 9.79
C ALA A 59 -7.20 12.66 9.26
N ASN A 60 -5.88 12.48 9.22
CA ASN A 60 -4.95 13.50 8.72
C ASN A 60 -5.13 13.72 7.22
N VAL A 61 -5.29 12.63 6.46
CA VAL A 61 -5.58 12.71 5.01
C VAL A 61 -6.90 13.44 4.78
N MET A 62 -7.95 13.10 5.52
CA MET A 62 -9.24 13.78 5.40
C MET A 62 -9.12 15.27 5.66
N GLY A 63 -8.49 15.66 6.79
CA GLY A 63 -8.28 17.06 7.13
C GLY A 63 -7.47 17.82 6.07
N LYS A 64 -6.43 17.19 5.51
CA LYS A 64 -5.62 17.80 4.45
C LYS A 64 -6.41 17.97 3.15
N LEU A 65 -7.25 17.01 2.79
CA LEU A 65 -8.11 17.12 1.60
C LEU A 65 -9.17 18.20 1.76
N GLU A 66 -9.76 18.34 2.96
CA GLU A 66 -10.71 19.42 3.28
C GLU A 66 -10.03 20.79 3.22
N ASP A 67 -8.81 20.91 3.79
CA ASP A 67 -8.02 22.13 3.74
C ASP A 67 -7.77 22.58 2.30
N TYR A 68 -7.30 21.68 1.43
CA TYR A 68 -7.10 22.00 0.01
C TYR A 68 -8.36 22.46 -0.70
N LEU A 69 -9.52 21.85 -0.41
CA LEU A 69 -10.78 22.26 -1.02
C LEU A 69 -11.25 23.62 -0.52
N GLN A 70 -10.96 23.97 0.72
CA GLN A 70 -11.42 25.23 1.32
C GLN A 70 -10.47 26.39 1.04
N THR A 71 -9.19 26.14 0.87
CA THR A 71 -8.16 27.19 0.79
C THR A 71 -7.54 27.31 -0.60
N GLU A 72 -7.11 26.19 -1.20
CA GLU A 72 -6.35 26.19 -2.46
C GLU A 72 -7.25 26.08 -3.68
N TRP A 73 -8.35 25.32 -3.60
CA TRP A 73 -9.23 25.03 -4.74
C TRP A 73 -10.71 25.16 -4.40
N PRO A 74 -11.15 26.32 -3.84
CA PRO A 74 -12.55 26.54 -3.44
C PRO A 74 -13.51 26.57 -4.64
N GLU A 75 -12.99 26.71 -5.86
CA GLU A 75 -13.77 26.65 -7.09
C GLU A 75 -14.24 25.24 -7.47
N LEU A 76 -13.61 24.18 -6.90
CA LEU A 76 -13.96 22.81 -7.26
C LEU A 76 -15.24 22.35 -6.55
N ASN A 77 -16.17 21.84 -7.31
CA ASN A 77 -17.41 21.27 -6.78
C ASN A 77 -17.19 19.81 -6.36
N VAL A 78 -16.62 19.60 -5.18
CA VAL A 78 -16.29 18.29 -4.60
C VAL A 78 -16.83 18.21 -3.18
N TYR A 79 -17.37 17.04 -2.82
CA TYR A 79 -17.83 16.73 -1.47
C TYR A 79 -17.02 15.56 -0.93
N LEU A 80 -16.50 15.71 0.28
CA LEU A 80 -15.76 14.70 1.02
C LEU A 80 -16.60 14.19 2.18
N THR A 81 -16.54 12.90 2.46
CA THR A 81 -17.20 12.28 3.60
C THR A 81 -16.39 11.08 4.08
N SER A 82 -16.02 11.08 5.34
CA SER A 82 -15.41 9.91 5.95
C SER A 82 -16.45 8.81 6.13
N VAL A 83 -16.11 7.62 5.63
CA VAL A 83 -16.94 6.41 5.75
C VAL A 83 -16.18 5.27 6.45
N THR A 84 -15.11 5.59 7.15
CA THR A 84 -14.21 4.62 7.81
C THR A 84 -15.00 3.66 8.70
N ASP A 85 -15.88 4.17 9.54
CA ASP A 85 -16.67 3.36 10.48
C ASP A 85 -17.97 2.81 9.88
N HIS A 86 -18.29 3.15 8.63
CA HIS A 86 -19.51 2.70 7.97
C HIS A 86 -19.37 1.32 7.33
N TYR A 87 -18.15 0.85 7.12
CA TYR A 87 -17.85 -0.41 6.45
C TYR A 87 -16.99 -1.32 7.33
N ALA A 88 -17.30 -2.62 7.26
CA ALA A 88 -16.43 -3.69 7.68
C ALA A 88 -15.86 -4.36 6.42
N THR A 89 -14.56 -4.67 6.44
CA THR A 89 -13.86 -5.26 5.30
C THR A 89 -13.23 -6.59 5.71
N ALA A 90 -13.50 -7.63 4.93
CA ALA A 90 -12.76 -8.89 5.01
C ALA A 90 -11.88 -9.06 3.76
N SER A 91 -10.61 -9.34 3.98
CA SER A 91 -9.67 -9.72 2.91
C SER A 91 -9.58 -11.24 2.81
N VAL A 92 -10.01 -11.80 1.68
CA VAL A 92 -9.91 -13.23 1.37
C VAL A 92 -8.79 -13.40 0.34
N CYS A 93 -7.65 -13.94 0.77
CA CYS A 93 -6.46 -14.03 -0.06
C CYS A 93 -5.91 -15.45 -0.17
N GLY A 94 -5.08 -15.67 -1.19
CA GLY A 94 -4.44 -16.95 -1.48
C GLY A 94 -5.05 -17.69 -2.68
N PRO A 95 -4.47 -18.83 -3.05
CA PRO A 95 -4.80 -19.53 -4.30
C PRO A 95 -6.23 -20.04 -4.38
N ASN A 96 -6.89 -20.26 -3.24
CA ASN A 96 -8.27 -20.73 -3.17
C ASN A 96 -9.30 -19.58 -2.98
N SER A 97 -8.86 -18.32 -2.88
CA SER A 97 -9.74 -17.16 -2.65
C SER A 97 -10.87 -17.05 -3.68
N LYS A 98 -10.57 -17.30 -4.96
CA LYS A 98 -11.58 -17.31 -6.03
C LYS A 98 -12.65 -18.40 -5.84
N LYS A 99 -12.26 -19.58 -5.37
CA LYS A 99 -13.19 -20.69 -5.10
C LYS A 99 -14.13 -20.35 -3.93
N ILE A 100 -13.58 -19.70 -2.89
CA ILE A 100 -14.35 -19.26 -1.73
C ILE A 100 -15.37 -18.20 -2.16
N LEU A 101 -14.94 -17.21 -2.96
CA LEU A 101 -15.85 -16.19 -3.45
C LEU A 101 -16.96 -16.76 -4.36
N ASN A 102 -16.67 -17.74 -5.20
CA ASN A 102 -17.69 -18.40 -6.01
C ASN A 102 -18.78 -19.08 -5.16
N LYS A 103 -18.44 -19.54 -3.95
CA LYS A 103 -19.42 -20.07 -3.00
C LYS A 103 -20.22 -18.97 -2.29
N LEU A 104 -19.55 -17.88 -1.94
CA LEU A 104 -20.17 -16.76 -1.25
C LEU A 104 -21.09 -15.95 -2.17
N ILE A 105 -20.70 -15.77 -3.42
CA ILE A 105 -21.34 -14.89 -4.39
C ILE A 105 -21.40 -15.63 -5.74
N PRO A 106 -22.22 -16.69 -5.88
CA PRO A 106 -22.24 -17.52 -7.07
C PRO A 106 -22.64 -16.77 -8.35
N GLU A 107 -23.38 -15.66 -8.23
CA GLU A 107 -23.80 -14.85 -9.38
C GLU A 107 -22.69 -13.94 -9.91
N LEU A 108 -21.60 -13.78 -9.17
CA LEU A 108 -20.50 -12.90 -9.55
C LEU A 108 -19.54 -13.63 -10.49
N ASP A 109 -19.47 -13.20 -11.74
CA ASP A 109 -18.46 -13.70 -12.67
C ASP A 109 -17.06 -13.21 -12.26
N LEU A 110 -16.28 -14.15 -11.73
CA LEU A 110 -14.89 -13.93 -11.28
C LEU A 110 -13.85 -14.26 -12.37
N SER A 111 -14.27 -14.38 -13.64
CA SER A 111 -13.33 -14.54 -14.75
C SER A 111 -12.43 -13.30 -14.90
N ASP A 112 -11.20 -13.50 -15.38
CA ASP A 112 -10.24 -12.39 -15.50
C ASP A 112 -10.69 -11.34 -16.53
N ASN A 113 -11.52 -11.71 -17.50
CA ASN A 113 -12.09 -10.80 -18.48
C ASN A 113 -13.16 -9.88 -17.85
N ASN A 114 -14.02 -10.41 -16.99
CA ASN A 114 -15.14 -9.68 -16.42
C ASN A 114 -14.82 -9.06 -15.05
N PHE A 115 -13.86 -9.62 -14.33
CA PHE A 115 -13.40 -9.09 -13.06
C PHE A 115 -11.86 -9.09 -12.99
N PRO A 116 -11.18 -8.25 -13.79
CA PRO A 116 -9.73 -8.18 -13.81
C PRO A 116 -9.16 -7.60 -12.50
N HIS A 117 -7.86 -7.85 -12.27
CA HIS A 117 -7.13 -7.21 -11.16
C HIS A 117 -7.28 -5.68 -11.23
N MET A 118 -7.33 -5.02 -10.07
CA MET A 118 -7.59 -3.59 -9.92
C MET A 118 -8.96 -3.17 -10.48
N SER A 119 -9.97 -3.96 -10.17
CA SER A 119 -11.36 -3.62 -10.45
C SER A 119 -12.28 -3.94 -9.27
N PHE A 120 -13.48 -3.44 -9.35
CA PHE A 120 -14.50 -3.56 -8.33
C PHE A 120 -15.83 -3.99 -8.94
N LYS A 121 -16.63 -4.69 -8.15
CA LYS A 121 -18.02 -5.06 -8.47
C LYS A 121 -18.90 -4.88 -7.24
N GLU A 122 -20.12 -4.44 -7.47
CA GLU A 122 -21.18 -4.56 -6.48
C GLU A 122 -21.81 -5.95 -6.57
N ALA A 123 -22.12 -6.54 -5.40
CA ALA A 123 -22.64 -7.89 -5.30
C ALA A 123 -23.49 -8.04 -4.03
N GLN A 124 -23.97 -9.27 -3.78
CA GLN A 124 -24.71 -9.61 -2.56
C GLN A 124 -24.23 -10.96 -2.01
N ILE A 125 -24.11 -11.02 -0.69
CA ILE A 125 -23.91 -12.27 0.04
C ILE A 125 -25.22 -12.59 0.76
N GLY A 126 -26.02 -13.49 0.19
CA GLY A 126 -27.41 -13.65 0.60
C GLY A 126 -28.21 -12.36 0.43
N LYS A 127 -28.64 -11.74 1.54
CA LYS A 127 -29.35 -10.44 1.53
C LYS A 127 -28.46 -9.23 1.81
N ILE A 128 -27.16 -9.45 2.06
CA ILE A 128 -26.23 -8.40 2.45
C ILE A 128 -25.58 -7.82 1.17
N LYS A 129 -25.85 -6.55 0.89
CA LYS A 129 -25.16 -5.84 -0.19
C LYS A 129 -23.68 -5.70 0.16
N CYS A 130 -22.81 -5.96 -0.79
CA CYS A 130 -21.38 -5.82 -0.62
C CYS A 130 -20.71 -5.19 -1.85
N ARG A 131 -19.52 -4.68 -1.64
CA ARG A 131 -18.58 -4.30 -2.69
C ARG A 131 -17.42 -5.27 -2.64
N VAL A 132 -17.05 -5.82 -3.77
CA VAL A 132 -15.90 -6.71 -3.90
C VAL A 132 -14.84 -6.00 -4.74
N MET A 133 -13.67 -5.80 -4.18
CA MET A 133 -12.52 -5.23 -4.87
C MET A 133 -11.47 -6.32 -5.09
N ARG A 134 -11.04 -6.51 -6.33
CA ARG A 134 -9.96 -7.45 -6.65
C ARG A 134 -8.62 -6.72 -6.55
N ILE A 135 -8.18 -6.53 -5.33
CA ILE A 135 -6.94 -5.86 -4.94
C ILE A 135 -6.20 -6.71 -3.91
N SER A 136 -4.90 -6.48 -3.76
CA SER A 136 -4.08 -7.29 -2.85
C SER A 136 -2.98 -6.45 -2.20
N PHE A 137 -2.90 -6.50 -0.88
CA PHE A 137 -1.76 -6.01 -0.12
C PHE A 137 -0.75 -7.12 0.19
N THR A 138 -1.21 -8.36 0.33
CA THR A 138 -0.34 -9.51 0.58
C THR A 138 0.42 -9.99 -0.67
N GLY A 139 0.06 -9.47 -1.85
CA GLY A 139 0.62 -9.91 -3.13
C GLY A 139 0.06 -11.24 -3.65
N GLU A 140 -0.82 -11.90 -2.91
CA GLU A 140 -1.55 -13.08 -3.32
C GLU A 140 -2.78 -12.70 -4.16
N GLN A 141 -3.42 -13.66 -4.83
CA GLN A 141 -4.76 -13.45 -5.37
C GLN A 141 -5.69 -13.11 -4.21
N SER A 142 -6.28 -11.93 -4.24
CA SER A 142 -7.03 -11.40 -3.10
C SER A 142 -8.26 -10.64 -3.54
N TYR A 143 -9.25 -10.66 -2.66
CA TYR A 143 -10.49 -9.91 -2.77
C TYR A 143 -10.79 -9.26 -1.43
N GLU A 144 -11.03 -7.98 -1.44
CA GLU A 144 -11.53 -7.23 -0.30
C GLU A 144 -13.04 -7.07 -0.42
N ILE A 145 -13.76 -7.60 0.55
CA ILE A 145 -15.23 -7.60 0.59
C ILE A 145 -15.66 -6.58 1.62
N ASN A 146 -16.31 -5.51 1.16
CA ASN A 146 -16.80 -4.44 2.02
C ASN A 146 -18.31 -4.58 2.20
N VAL A 147 -18.77 -4.65 3.45
CA VAL A 147 -20.18 -4.61 3.85
C VAL A 147 -20.43 -3.46 4.80
N GLN A 148 -21.70 -3.07 5.03
CA GLN A 148 -22.01 -2.15 6.12
C GLN A 148 -21.49 -2.73 7.45
N ALA A 149 -20.98 -1.88 8.33
CA ALA A 149 -20.25 -2.28 9.53
C ALA A 149 -21.00 -3.28 10.42
N ASN A 150 -22.31 -3.12 10.55
CA ASN A 150 -23.18 -4.03 11.34
C ASN A 150 -23.24 -5.47 10.80
N TYR A 151 -22.82 -5.71 9.56
CA TYR A 151 -22.76 -7.04 8.96
C TYR A 151 -21.36 -7.66 9.01
N GLY A 152 -20.37 -6.99 9.61
CA GLY A 152 -18.98 -7.47 9.64
C GLY A 152 -18.82 -8.87 10.23
N LYS A 153 -19.47 -9.14 11.37
CA LYS A 153 -19.47 -10.48 11.99
C LYS A 153 -20.08 -11.53 11.05
N SER A 154 -21.21 -11.24 10.44
CA SER A 154 -21.88 -12.15 9.51
C SER A 154 -21.02 -12.42 8.27
N LEU A 155 -20.34 -11.40 7.72
CA LEU A 155 -19.40 -11.58 6.63
C LEU A 155 -18.26 -12.54 7.01
N TRP A 156 -17.66 -12.33 8.18
CA TRP A 156 -16.59 -13.19 8.68
C TRP A 156 -17.02 -14.64 8.79
N GLU A 157 -18.17 -14.90 9.46
CA GLU A 157 -18.69 -16.23 9.66
C GLU A 157 -19.01 -16.94 8.33
N GLN A 158 -19.57 -16.22 7.36
CA GLN A 158 -19.86 -16.75 6.03
C GLN A 158 -18.58 -17.04 5.23
N CYS A 159 -17.55 -16.19 5.32
CA CYS A 159 -16.24 -16.47 4.73
C CYS A 159 -15.62 -17.74 5.32
N MET A 160 -15.63 -17.87 6.64
CA MET A 160 -15.07 -19.05 7.32
C MET A 160 -15.82 -20.32 6.95
N GLU A 161 -17.17 -20.28 6.88
CA GLU A 161 -17.97 -21.42 6.49
C GLU A 161 -17.73 -21.84 5.03
N ALA A 162 -17.75 -20.87 4.10
CA ALA A 162 -17.51 -21.14 2.69
C ALA A 162 -16.08 -21.68 2.42
N GLY A 163 -15.14 -21.29 3.26
CA GLY A 163 -13.73 -21.67 3.12
C GLY A 163 -13.32 -22.98 3.80
N LYS A 164 -14.19 -23.61 4.61
CA LYS A 164 -13.85 -24.82 5.39
C LYS A 164 -13.23 -25.93 4.55
N GLU A 165 -13.81 -26.27 3.41
CA GLU A 165 -13.30 -27.30 2.53
C GLU A 165 -11.97 -26.95 1.84
N PHE A 166 -11.61 -25.67 1.84
CA PHE A 166 -10.35 -25.15 1.28
C PHE A 166 -9.30 -24.87 2.36
N ASN A 167 -9.54 -25.28 3.61
CA ASN A 167 -8.69 -25.05 4.76
C ASN A 167 -8.43 -23.55 4.99
N ILE A 168 -9.47 -22.71 4.88
CA ILE A 168 -9.35 -21.29 5.21
C ILE A 168 -8.84 -21.11 6.63
N THR A 169 -7.86 -20.25 6.78
CA THR A 169 -7.24 -19.96 8.08
C THR A 169 -7.27 -18.47 8.33
N PRO A 170 -7.77 -18.00 9.49
CA PRO A 170 -7.62 -16.62 9.89
C PRO A 170 -6.13 -16.26 9.99
N TYR A 171 -5.76 -15.08 9.51
CA TYR A 171 -4.42 -14.55 9.69
C TYR A 171 -4.47 -13.14 10.27
N GLY A 172 -3.47 -12.81 11.10
CA GLY A 172 -3.35 -11.50 11.72
C GLY A 172 -2.47 -10.54 10.93
N THR A 173 -2.30 -9.36 11.48
CA THR A 173 -1.52 -8.26 10.88
C THR A 173 -0.05 -8.65 10.66
N GLU A 174 0.54 -9.43 11.57
CA GLU A 174 1.93 -9.88 11.44
C GLU A 174 2.15 -10.74 10.17
N THR A 175 1.24 -11.66 9.89
CA THR A 175 1.29 -12.44 8.64
C THR A 175 1.11 -11.56 7.41
N MET A 176 0.23 -10.57 7.48
CA MET A 176 0.04 -9.59 6.41
C MET A 176 1.32 -8.78 6.16
N HIS A 177 2.00 -8.36 7.22
CA HIS A 177 3.27 -7.63 7.15
C HIS A 177 4.39 -8.46 6.53
N LEU A 178 4.48 -9.75 6.88
CA LEU A 178 5.40 -10.68 6.25
C LEU A 178 5.12 -10.80 4.74
N LEU A 179 3.88 -11.10 4.37
CA LEU A 179 3.50 -11.35 2.98
C LEU A 179 3.72 -10.11 2.08
N ARG A 180 3.37 -8.89 2.58
CA ARG A 180 3.64 -7.67 1.83
C ARG A 180 5.14 -7.43 1.65
N ALA A 181 5.97 -7.77 2.68
CA ALA A 181 7.42 -7.61 2.61
C ALA A 181 8.05 -8.58 1.60
N GLU A 182 7.53 -9.80 1.43
CA GLU A 182 7.93 -10.72 0.37
C GLU A 182 7.77 -10.12 -1.04
N LYS A 183 6.84 -9.17 -1.21
CA LYS A 183 6.60 -8.45 -2.47
C LYS A 183 7.32 -7.10 -2.54
N GLY A 184 7.92 -6.65 -1.46
CA GLY A 184 8.51 -5.32 -1.37
C GLY A 184 7.48 -4.18 -1.32
N PHE A 185 6.23 -4.46 -0.95
CA PHE A 185 5.22 -3.43 -0.76
C PHE A 185 5.50 -2.66 0.53
N ILE A 186 5.40 -1.33 0.46
CA ILE A 186 5.68 -0.45 1.58
C ILE A 186 4.51 -0.36 2.56
N ILE A 187 4.84 0.00 3.80
CA ILE A 187 3.90 0.56 4.78
C ILE A 187 4.36 1.98 5.06
N VAL A 188 3.50 2.95 4.74
CA VAL A 188 3.76 4.37 5.07
C VAL A 188 3.81 4.52 6.59
N GLY A 189 4.85 5.19 7.09
CA GLY A 189 5.11 5.33 8.52
C GLY A 189 6.01 4.23 9.11
N GLN A 190 6.21 3.10 8.43
CA GLN A 190 7.18 2.06 8.81
C GLN A 190 8.39 2.07 7.88
N ASP A 191 8.15 1.98 6.56
CA ASP A 191 9.21 2.02 5.55
C ASP A 191 9.49 3.46 5.06
N THR A 192 8.74 4.44 5.56
CA THR A 192 8.91 5.87 5.33
C THR A 192 8.98 6.62 6.65
N ASP A 193 9.76 7.68 6.67
CA ASP A 193 10.01 8.53 7.85
C ASP A 193 9.68 10.02 7.62
N GLY A 194 8.92 10.31 6.56
CA GLY A 194 8.60 11.69 6.15
C GLY A 194 9.69 12.38 5.33
N THR A 195 10.82 11.73 5.07
CA THR A 195 11.93 12.25 4.24
C THR A 195 12.10 11.52 2.92
N MET A 196 11.25 10.53 2.64
CA MET A 196 11.34 9.66 1.46
C MET A 196 10.48 10.19 0.31
N THR A 197 11.09 10.33 -0.85
CA THR A 197 10.37 10.59 -2.11
C THR A 197 9.91 9.28 -2.76
N PRO A 198 8.99 9.30 -3.73
CA PRO A 198 8.67 8.10 -4.51
C PRO A 198 9.90 7.47 -5.20
N ILE A 199 10.87 8.30 -5.60
CA ILE A 199 12.11 7.85 -6.26
C ILE A 199 12.99 7.09 -5.25
N ASP A 200 13.05 7.55 -4.02
CA ASP A 200 13.77 6.87 -2.93
C ASP A 200 13.16 5.50 -2.61
N LEU A 201 11.84 5.38 -2.74
CA LEU A 201 11.10 4.12 -2.54
C LEU A 201 11.09 3.20 -3.77
N GLN A 202 11.79 3.57 -4.86
CA GLN A 202 11.77 2.87 -6.15
C GLN A 202 10.36 2.79 -6.76
N MET A 203 9.53 3.80 -6.49
CA MET A 203 8.15 3.93 -6.96
C MET A 203 8.00 5.04 -8.01
N ASP A 204 9.04 5.38 -8.74
CA ASP A 204 9.00 6.39 -9.82
C ASP A 204 8.00 6.03 -10.93
N TRP A 205 7.68 4.74 -11.09
CA TRP A 205 6.68 4.23 -12.03
C TRP A 205 5.27 4.76 -11.75
N ILE A 206 4.93 5.14 -10.50
CA ILE A 206 3.62 5.69 -10.12
C ILE A 206 3.52 7.20 -10.35
N VAL A 207 4.67 7.87 -10.50
CA VAL A 207 4.72 9.32 -10.73
C VAL A 207 4.45 9.64 -12.19
N SER A 208 3.35 10.30 -12.47
CA SER A 208 2.96 10.63 -13.84
C SER A 208 3.90 11.67 -14.47
N LYS A 209 4.56 11.30 -15.55
CA LYS A 209 5.37 12.20 -16.36
C LYS A 209 4.54 13.13 -17.27
N LYS A 210 3.23 12.80 -17.45
CA LYS A 210 2.34 13.50 -18.40
C LYS A 210 1.43 14.53 -17.74
N LYS A 211 1.27 14.48 -16.43
CA LYS A 211 0.46 15.46 -15.71
C LYS A 211 1.15 16.81 -15.69
N TYR A 212 0.36 17.87 -15.89
CA TYR A 212 0.88 19.24 -15.82
C TYR A 212 1.41 19.54 -14.41
N ASP A 213 0.60 19.28 -13.39
CA ASP A 213 0.97 19.51 -12.00
C ASP A 213 0.25 18.54 -11.04
N PHE A 214 0.78 18.40 -9.83
CA PHE A 214 0.21 17.74 -8.67
C PHE A 214 1.01 18.17 -7.43
N ILE A 215 0.48 17.97 -6.24
CA ILE A 215 1.13 18.34 -5.00
C ILE A 215 2.51 17.67 -4.89
N GLY A 216 3.53 18.48 -4.61
CA GLY A 216 4.92 18.00 -4.47
C GLY A 216 5.69 17.80 -5.78
N LYS A 217 5.05 17.94 -6.96
CA LYS A 217 5.73 17.68 -8.24
C LYS A 217 7.02 18.48 -8.43
N ARG A 218 6.96 19.78 -8.17
CA ARG A 218 8.14 20.67 -8.32
C ARG A 218 9.27 20.27 -7.38
N SER A 219 8.92 19.86 -6.19
CA SER A 219 9.88 19.49 -5.15
C SER A 219 10.64 18.20 -5.47
N LEU A 220 10.07 17.31 -6.30
CA LEU A 220 10.78 16.13 -6.81
C LEU A 220 11.98 16.48 -7.71
N HIS A 221 12.06 17.72 -8.20
CA HIS A 221 13.15 18.20 -9.07
C HIS A 221 14.12 19.14 -8.35
N ARG A 222 14.08 19.26 -7.03
CA ARG A 222 15.05 19.99 -6.24
C ARG A 222 16.40 19.27 -6.26
N SER A 223 17.49 20.02 -6.13
CA SER A 223 18.85 19.45 -6.10
C SER A 223 19.02 18.36 -5.04
N ASP A 224 18.42 18.53 -3.85
CA ASP A 224 18.48 17.52 -2.79
C ASP A 224 17.68 16.26 -3.13
N THR A 225 16.46 16.38 -3.62
CA THR A 225 15.59 15.22 -3.96
C THR A 225 16.10 14.44 -5.17
N MET A 226 16.94 15.06 -6.01
CA MET A 226 17.57 14.47 -7.20
C MET A 226 18.92 13.80 -6.92
N ARG A 227 19.44 13.88 -5.70
CA ARG A 227 20.74 13.26 -5.36
C ARG A 227 20.65 11.74 -5.42
N GLU A 228 21.69 11.11 -5.96
CA GLU A 228 21.79 9.65 -6.05
C GLU A 228 22.16 8.98 -4.71
N ASP A 229 22.80 9.73 -3.82
CA ASP A 229 23.24 9.25 -2.50
C ASP A 229 22.19 9.40 -1.39
N ARG A 230 20.95 9.71 -1.73
CA ARG A 230 19.83 9.68 -0.76
C ARG A 230 19.63 8.28 -0.22
N LYS A 231 18.98 8.18 0.96
CA LYS A 231 18.50 6.88 1.43
C LYS A 231 17.46 6.33 0.47
N GLN A 232 17.59 5.07 0.11
CA GLN A 232 16.71 4.40 -0.85
C GLN A 232 16.27 3.06 -0.29
N LEU A 233 15.02 2.70 -0.53
CA LEU A 233 14.45 1.42 -0.10
C LEU A 233 15.10 0.27 -0.86
N VAL A 234 15.56 -0.73 -0.13
CA VAL A 234 16.17 -1.96 -0.66
C VAL A 234 15.68 -3.19 0.10
N GLY A 235 15.70 -4.34 -0.54
CA GLY A 235 15.53 -5.63 0.10
C GLY A 235 16.88 -6.18 0.57
N LEU A 236 16.89 -6.78 1.76
CA LEU A 236 18.04 -7.46 2.34
C LEU A 236 17.76 -8.95 2.53
N ILE A 237 18.80 -9.75 2.38
CA ILE A 237 18.81 -11.18 2.70
C ILE A 237 19.97 -11.42 3.65
N THR A 238 19.73 -12.12 4.76
CA THR A 238 20.74 -12.42 5.75
C THR A 238 21.64 -13.58 5.31
N ASP A 239 22.91 -13.56 5.70
CA ASP A 239 23.85 -14.67 5.47
C ASP A 239 23.37 -15.94 6.18
N ASN A 240 22.90 -15.80 7.42
CA ASN A 240 22.22 -16.88 8.14
C ASN A 240 20.71 -16.84 7.81
N PRO A 241 20.17 -17.82 7.09
CA PRO A 241 18.77 -17.80 6.65
C PRO A 241 17.74 -17.76 7.79
N LYS A 242 18.12 -18.09 9.01
CA LYS A 242 17.22 -18.10 10.17
C LYS A 242 17.31 -16.83 11.03
N GLU A 243 18.25 -15.96 10.73
CA GLU A 243 18.48 -14.77 11.53
C GLU A 243 17.59 -13.63 11.06
N VAL A 244 16.59 -13.29 11.87
CA VAL A 244 15.73 -12.13 11.67
C VAL A 244 16.46 -10.90 12.23
N LEU A 245 16.50 -9.83 11.42
CA LEU A 245 17.12 -8.56 11.83
C LEU A 245 16.18 -7.81 12.78
N GLU A 246 16.75 -6.95 13.60
CA GLU A 246 15.96 -6.06 14.46
C GLU A 246 15.50 -4.84 13.65
N GLU A 247 14.22 -4.50 13.75
CA GLU A 247 13.70 -3.25 13.17
C GLU A 247 14.36 -2.05 13.85
N GLY A 248 14.76 -1.05 13.04
CA GLY A 248 15.54 0.07 13.52
C GLY A 248 17.05 -0.18 13.59
N ALA A 249 17.52 -1.43 13.46
CA ALA A 249 18.95 -1.72 13.51
C ALA A 249 19.73 -0.91 12.46
N PRO A 250 20.87 -0.31 12.85
CA PRO A 250 21.69 0.49 11.95
C PRO A 250 22.40 -0.38 10.90
N ILE A 251 22.60 0.20 9.73
CA ILE A 251 23.30 -0.45 8.61
C ILE A 251 24.62 0.28 8.37
N ILE A 252 25.72 -0.48 8.28
CA ILE A 252 27.06 0.04 8.03
C ILE A 252 27.74 -0.72 6.89
N SER A 253 28.70 -0.09 6.20
CA SER A 253 29.46 -0.74 5.12
C SER A 253 30.66 -1.54 5.61
N GLU A 254 31.27 -1.11 6.71
CA GLU A 254 32.53 -1.64 7.21
C GLU A 254 32.56 -1.71 8.73
N LEU A 255 33.07 -2.82 9.29
CA LEU A 255 33.16 -3.05 10.73
C LEU A 255 34.27 -2.25 11.42
N ASN A 256 35.36 -1.97 10.71
CA ASN A 256 36.57 -1.41 11.30
C ASN A 256 36.76 0.10 11.06
N GLN A 257 35.80 0.75 10.41
CA GLN A 257 35.86 2.18 10.13
C GLN A 257 35.57 2.98 11.41
N LYS A 258 36.41 3.99 11.70
CA LYS A 258 36.17 4.94 12.80
C LYS A 258 36.30 6.39 12.29
N PRO A 259 35.28 7.25 12.54
CA PRO A 259 34.00 6.93 13.20
C PRO A 259 33.16 5.98 12.33
N ILE A 260 32.34 5.16 12.98
CA ILE A 260 31.38 4.26 12.28
C ILE A 260 30.39 5.11 11.52
N GLN A 261 30.32 4.91 10.20
CA GLN A 261 29.36 5.62 9.35
C GLN A 261 28.10 4.79 9.15
N MET A 262 26.99 5.29 9.68
CA MET A 262 25.68 4.71 9.46
C MET A 262 25.18 5.05 8.04
N LEU A 263 24.84 4.04 7.26
CA LEU A 263 24.29 4.18 5.91
C LEU A 263 22.76 4.25 5.91
N GLY A 264 22.13 3.64 6.90
CA GLY A 264 20.67 3.54 6.97
C GLY A 264 20.23 2.64 8.11
N HIS A 265 19.01 2.14 8.02
CA HIS A 265 18.46 1.24 9.04
C HIS A 265 17.47 0.24 8.43
N VAL A 266 17.24 -0.85 9.14
CA VAL A 266 16.23 -1.86 8.83
C VAL A 266 14.84 -1.29 9.14
N THR A 267 13.89 -1.36 8.21
CA THR A 267 12.52 -0.88 8.40
C THR A 267 11.54 -2.01 8.70
N SER A 268 11.80 -3.19 8.15
CA SER A 268 10.95 -4.38 8.35
C SER A 268 11.80 -5.63 8.22
N SER A 269 11.59 -6.64 9.07
CA SER A 269 12.33 -7.90 8.98
C SER A 269 11.51 -9.08 9.46
N TYR A 270 11.53 -10.18 8.69
CA TYR A 270 10.73 -11.38 8.96
C TYR A 270 11.44 -12.64 8.49
N PHE A 271 11.16 -13.77 9.14
CA PHE A 271 11.46 -15.08 8.56
C PHE A 271 10.31 -15.47 7.62
N SER A 272 10.61 -15.67 6.33
CA SER A 272 9.65 -16.13 5.34
C SER A 272 9.64 -17.66 5.24
N PRO A 273 8.54 -18.33 5.64
CA PRO A 273 8.39 -19.77 5.43
C PRO A 273 8.34 -20.14 3.93
N ASN A 274 7.80 -19.26 3.08
CA ASN A 274 7.71 -19.47 1.64
C ASN A 274 9.12 -19.48 1.00
N LEU A 275 9.94 -18.51 1.36
CA LEU A 275 11.31 -18.38 0.87
C LEU A 275 12.33 -19.22 1.67
N LYS A 276 11.93 -19.75 2.81
CA LYS A 276 12.77 -20.52 3.77
C LYS A 276 13.99 -19.74 4.24
N LYS A 277 13.85 -18.42 4.37
CA LYS A 277 14.92 -17.51 4.80
C LYS A 277 14.38 -16.22 5.38
N SER A 278 15.21 -15.55 6.15
CA SER A 278 14.93 -14.21 6.63
C SER A 278 15.12 -13.19 5.52
N ILE A 279 14.17 -12.27 5.45
CA ILE A 279 14.11 -11.15 4.52
C ILE A 279 13.94 -9.86 5.31
N ALA A 280 14.43 -8.76 4.77
CA ALA A 280 14.17 -7.45 5.36
C ALA A 280 13.99 -6.38 4.27
N LEU A 281 13.27 -5.33 4.63
CA LEU A 281 13.29 -4.05 3.93
C LEU A 281 14.14 -3.08 4.74
N ALA A 282 14.82 -2.19 4.06
CA ALA A 282 15.71 -1.23 4.69
C ALA A 282 15.83 0.03 3.82
N VAL A 283 16.10 1.16 4.46
CA VAL A 283 16.47 2.40 3.78
C VAL A 283 17.98 2.60 3.90
N VAL A 284 18.66 2.65 2.77
CA VAL A 284 20.13 2.68 2.70
C VAL A 284 20.58 3.83 1.81
N ARG A 285 21.56 4.63 2.25
CA ARG A 285 22.18 5.70 1.48
C ARG A 285 22.78 5.12 0.19
N GLY A 286 22.36 5.65 -0.96
CA GLY A 286 22.76 5.13 -2.26
C GLY A 286 22.37 3.68 -2.47
N GLY A 287 21.21 3.24 -1.94
CA GLY A 287 20.77 1.85 -1.93
C GLY A 287 20.84 1.16 -3.29
N LYS A 288 20.44 1.87 -4.36
CA LYS A 288 20.53 1.33 -5.74
C LYS A 288 21.96 0.97 -6.16
N ILE A 289 22.95 1.78 -5.76
CA ILE A 289 24.37 1.54 -6.05
C ILE A 289 24.94 0.42 -5.16
N MET A 290 24.30 0.17 -4.03
CA MET A 290 24.71 -0.87 -3.07
C MET A 290 24.13 -2.26 -3.37
N MET A 291 23.29 -2.39 -4.40
CA MET A 291 22.71 -3.68 -4.78
C MET A 291 23.81 -4.73 -5.05
N GLY A 292 23.63 -5.92 -4.45
CA GLY A 292 24.59 -7.02 -4.52
C GLY A 292 25.81 -6.88 -3.62
N LYS A 293 25.96 -5.79 -2.88
CA LYS A 293 27.04 -5.62 -1.90
C LYS A 293 26.66 -6.17 -0.56
N LYS A 294 27.68 -6.62 0.20
CA LYS A 294 27.52 -7.03 1.59
C LYS A 294 27.50 -5.80 2.49
N LEU A 295 26.54 -5.78 3.41
CA LEU A 295 26.38 -4.77 4.46
C LEU A 295 26.42 -5.45 5.82
N PHE A 296 26.70 -4.70 6.86
CA PHE A 296 26.74 -5.20 8.23
C PHE A 296 25.66 -4.51 9.06
N ILE A 297 25.00 -5.28 9.90
CA ILE A 297 23.93 -4.80 10.78
C ILE A 297 24.30 -5.17 12.20
N PRO A 298 24.92 -4.25 12.96
CA PRO A 298 25.19 -4.44 14.38
C PRO A 298 23.86 -4.58 15.15
N MET A 299 23.72 -5.67 15.87
CA MET A 299 22.61 -5.93 16.78
C MET A 299 23.16 -6.23 18.17
N GLU A 300 22.32 -6.13 19.20
CA GLU A 300 22.77 -6.36 20.58
C GLU A 300 23.39 -7.75 20.73
N GLY A 301 24.63 -7.80 21.23
CA GLY A 301 25.39 -9.05 21.45
C GLY A 301 25.92 -9.75 20.19
N ARG A 302 25.78 -9.16 19.01
CA ARG A 302 26.21 -9.79 17.74
C ARG A 302 26.38 -8.79 16.59
#